data_2b90c36d059b7b13b412d3e0110eec11
#
_entry.id   2b90c36d059b7b13b412d3e0110eec11
#
_cell.length_a   1.000
_cell.length_b   1.000
_cell.length_c   1.000
_cell.angle_alpha   90.00
_cell.angle_beta   90.00
_cell.angle_gamma   90.00
#
_symmetry.space_group_name_H-M   'P 1'
#
loop_
_entity.id
_entity.type
_entity.pdbx_description
1 polymer ?
#
loop_
_entity_poly.entity_id
_entity_poly.type
_entity_poly.pdbx_seq_one_letter_code
_entity_poly.pdbx_strand_id
1 'polypeptide(L)' 'LDRKKQVLLRQIKELEMDYHIGNISDEDFNGSRLALKQEISEIIAELKKVS' A
#
# COMPACT_ATOMS: atom_id res chain seq x y z
N LEU A 1 -5.56 12.75 -9.75
CA LEU A 1 -4.14 12.82 -9.54
C LEU A 1 -3.74 12.27 -8.18
N ASP A 2 -4.36 12.80 -7.12
CA ASP A 2 -4.09 12.30 -5.78
C ASP A 2 -4.94 11.10 -5.40
N ARG A 3 -5.89 10.73 -6.25
CA ARG A 3 -6.81 9.65 -5.95
C ARG A 3 -6.10 8.31 -5.78
N LYS A 4 -5.15 7.99 -6.67
CA LYS A 4 -4.40 6.74 -6.58
C LYS A 4 -3.62 6.66 -5.28
N LYS A 5 -2.98 7.76 -4.91
CA LYS A 5 -2.22 7.81 -3.67
C LYS A 5 -3.14 7.64 -2.47
N GLN A 6 -4.28 8.29 -2.46
CA GLN A 6 -5.24 8.17 -1.37
C GLN A 6 -5.81 6.76 -1.26
N VAL A 7 -6.12 6.14 -2.40
CA VAL A 7 -6.62 4.78 -2.41
C VAL A 7 -5.59 3.81 -1.86
N LEU A 8 -4.33 3.97 -2.25
CA LEU A 8 -3.25 3.11 -1.75
C LEU A 8 -3.05 3.28 -0.25
N LEU A 9 -3.06 4.53 0.23
CA LEU A 9 -2.92 4.79 1.66
C LEU A 9 -4.08 4.19 2.44
N ARG A 10 -5.29 4.27 1.89
CA ARG A 10 -6.46 3.67 2.51
C ARG A 10 -6.33 2.15 2.57
N GLN A 11 -5.85 1.53 1.50
CA GLN A 11 -5.65 0.09 1.47
C GLN A 11 -4.63 -0.35 2.51
N ILE A 12 -3.55 0.40 2.66
CA ILE A 12 -2.55 0.09 3.67
C ILE A 12 -3.15 0.20 5.07
N LYS A 13 -3.94 1.23 5.30
CA LYS A 13 -4.57 1.43 6.60
C LYS A 13 -5.54 0.31 6.94
N GLU A 14 -6.35 -0.09 5.96
CA GLU A 14 -7.28 -1.21 6.15
C GLU A 14 -6.54 -2.51 6.40
N LEU A 15 -5.45 -2.73 5.70
CA LEU A 15 -4.62 -3.90 5.87
C LEU A 15 -4.04 -3.96 7.28
N GLU A 16 -3.54 -2.83 7.78
CA GLU A 16 -3.01 -2.76 9.14
C GLU A 16 -4.10 -3.01 10.19
N MET A 17 -5.29 -2.49 9.96
CA MET A 17 -6.40 -2.74 10.87
C MET A 17 -6.77 -4.22 10.89
N ASP A 18 -6.86 -4.85 9.73
CA ASP A 18 -7.18 -6.27 9.64
C ASP A 18 -6.12 -7.12 10.34
N TYR A 19 -4.88 -6.72 10.24
CA TYR A 19 -3.79 -7.41 10.92
C TYR A 19 -3.91 -7.24 12.44
N HIS A 20 -4.20 -6.04 12.90
CA HIS A 20 -4.34 -5.75 14.32
C HIS A 20 -5.46 -6.53 14.99
N ILE A 21 -6.56 -6.72 14.29
CA ILE A 21 -7.69 -7.47 14.85
C ILE A 21 -7.56 -8.98 14.63
N GLY A 22 -6.48 -9.42 13.98
CA GLY A 22 -6.19 -10.82 13.82
C GLY A 22 -6.91 -11.51 12.67
N ASN A 23 -7.40 -10.74 11.69
CA ASN A 23 -8.10 -11.29 10.54
C ASN A 23 -7.15 -11.89 9.50
N ILE A 24 -5.89 -11.46 9.48
CA ILE A 24 -4.91 -11.94 8.52
C ILE A 24 -3.65 -12.38 9.25
N SER A 25 -2.96 -13.33 8.66
CA SER A 25 -1.71 -13.85 9.21
C SER A 25 -0.54 -12.91 8.91
N ASP A 26 0.58 -13.13 9.62
CA ASP A 26 1.80 -12.37 9.39
C ASP A 26 2.27 -12.47 7.94
N GLU A 27 2.22 -13.67 7.39
CA GLU A 27 2.66 -13.90 6.01
C GLU A 27 1.80 -13.15 5.01
N ASP A 28 0.48 -13.21 5.19
CA ASP A 28 -0.45 -12.51 4.31
C ASP A 28 -0.28 -11.00 4.43
N PHE A 29 -0.10 -10.53 5.65
CA PHE A 29 0.10 -9.10 5.89
C PHE A 29 1.37 -8.60 5.20
N ASN A 30 2.47 -9.32 5.37
CA ASN A 30 3.75 -8.94 4.76
C ASN A 30 3.68 -8.99 3.24
N GLY A 31 3.04 -10.00 2.67
CA GLY A 31 2.87 -10.11 1.24
C GLY A 31 2.07 -8.97 0.64
N SER A 32 0.94 -8.65 1.25
CA SER A 32 0.10 -7.56 0.78
C SER A 32 0.79 -6.22 0.93
N ARG A 33 1.48 -6.02 2.04
CA ARG A 33 2.21 -4.78 2.29
C ARG A 33 3.32 -4.58 1.26
N LEU A 34 4.02 -5.64 0.93
CA LEU A 34 5.07 -5.56 -0.07
C LEU A 34 4.52 -5.17 -1.45
N ALA A 35 3.40 -5.77 -1.84
CA ALA A 35 2.76 -5.44 -3.11
C ALA A 35 2.34 -3.97 -3.16
N LEU A 36 1.73 -3.48 -2.10
CA LEU A 36 1.31 -2.07 -2.02
C LEU A 36 2.51 -1.14 -2.03
N LYS A 37 3.58 -1.52 -1.36
CA LYS A 37 4.80 -0.73 -1.33
C LYS A 37 5.41 -0.62 -2.72
N GLN A 38 5.38 -1.69 -3.50
CA GLN A 38 5.87 -1.67 -4.87
C GLN A 38 5.06 -0.73 -5.75
N GLU A 39 3.74 -0.75 -5.60
CA GLU A 39 2.88 0.17 -6.35
C GLU A 39 3.18 1.62 -6.01
N ILE A 40 3.37 1.92 -4.74
CA ILE A 40 3.71 3.27 -4.30
C ILE A 40 5.06 3.70 -4.87
N SER A 41 6.04 2.79 -4.89
CA SER A 41 7.34 3.08 -5.46
C SER A 41 7.25 3.43 -6.94
N GLU A 42 6.40 2.72 -7.69
CA GLU A 42 6.19 3.01 -9.10
C GLU A 42 5.58 4.39 -9.32
N ILE A 43 4.63 4.76 -8.48
CA ILE A 43 4.01 6.08 -8.58
C ILE A 43 5.03 7.18 -8.29
N ILE A 44 5.86 7.00 -7.28
CA ILE A 44 6.90 7.96 -6.94
C ILE A 44 7.90 8.07 -8.09
N ALA A 45 8.27 6.96 -8.70
CA ALA A 45 9.20 6.97 -9.83
C ALA A 45 8.62 7.73 -11.02
N GLU A 46 7.33 7.57 -11.29
CA GLU A 46 6.67 8.31 -12.36
C GLU A 46 6.65 9.81 -12.10
N LEU A 47 6.37 10.18 -10.85
CA LEU A 47 6.38 11.61 -10.48
C LEU A 47 7.76 12.23 -10.65
N LYS A 48 8.81 11.48 -10.34
CA LYS A 48 10.17 11.95 -10.53
C LYS A 48 10.54 12.11 -11.99
N LYS A 49 9.99 11.26 -12.85
CA LYS A 49 10.26 11.38 -14.28
C LYS A 49 9.66 12.63 -14.90
N VAL A 50 8.52 13.06 -14.38
CA VAL A 50 7.82 14.21 -14.92
C VAL A 50 8.47 15.52 -14.47
N SER A 51 9.10 15.52 -13.33
CA SER A 51 9.77 16.71 -12.85
C SER A 51 11.19 16.81 -13.43
#